data_a92dd198f40eb692f5ec449708ece75c
#
_entry.id   a92dd198f40eb692f5ec449708ece75c
#
_cell.length_a   1.000
_cell.length_b   1.000
_cell.length_c   1.000
_cell.angle_alpha   90.00
_cell.angle_beta   90.00
_cell.angle_gamma   90.00
#
_symmetry.space_group_name_H-M   'P 1'
#
loop_
_entity.id
_entity.type
_entity.pdbx_description
1 polymer ?
#
loop_
_entity_poly.entity_id
_entity_poly.type
_entity_poly.pdbx_seq_one_letter_code
_entity_poly.pdbx_strand_id
1 'polypeptide(L)' 'MTKSVFTDRYHLFTQMLIQERCDKELTQVQLAEKLQKPQSYVSKYENGERRLDIVEFLEIADCIGIDAAEFIKKLQA' A
#
# COMPACT_ATOMS: atom_id res chain seq x y z
N MET A 1 -6.22 -10.36 21.12
CA MET A 1 -6.97 -9.13 21.25
C MET A 1 -6.21 -7.97 20.69
N THR A 2 -5.30 -7.37 21.47
CA THR A 2 -4.57 -6.23 20.96
C THR A 2 -3.76 -6.56 19.72
N LYS A 3 -3.17 -7.75 19.70
CA LYS A 3 -2.42 -8.19 18.53
C LYS A 3 -3.29 -8.25 17.30
N SER A 4 -4.49 -8.75 17.50
CA SER A 4 -5.46 -8.88 16.42
C SER A 4 -5.81 -7.51 15.84
N VAL A 5 -5.98 -6.51 16.71
CA VAL A 5 -6.31 -5.15 16.28
C VAL A 5 -5.20 -4.58 15.40
N PHE A 6 -3.94 -4.73 15.81
CA PHE A 6 -2.81 -4.25 15.01
C PHE A 6 -2.73 -4.98 13.69
N THR A 7 -2.90 -6.31 13.72
CA THR A 7 -2.84 -7.12 12.52
C THR A 7 -3.96 -6.72 11.56
N ASP A 8 -5.15 -6.52 12.11
CA ASP A 8 -6.30 -6.12 11.29
C ASP A 8 -6.10 -4.76 10.65
N ARG A 9 -5.51 -3.81 11.40
CA ARG A 9 -5.25 -2.48 10.84
C ARG A 9 -4.19 -2.53 9.74
N TYR A 10 -3.17 -3.35 9.91
CA TYR A 10 -2.16 -3.49 8.87
C TYR A 10 -2.74 -4.17 7.64
N HIS A 11 -3.60 -5.16 7.85
CA HIS A 11 -4.29 -5.81 6.75
C HIS A 11 -5.18 -4.81 6.00
N LEU A 12 -5.90 -3.96 6.74
CA LEU A 12 -6.70 -2.91 6.12
C LEU A 12 -5.83 -1.96 5.31
N PHE A 13 -4.67 -1.61 5.83
CA PHE A 13 -3.72 -0.75 5.15
C PHE A 13 -3.34 -1.32 3.79
N THR A 14 -2.96 -2.61 3.75
CA THR A 14 -2.57 -3.24 2.49
C THR A 14 -3.75 -3.36 1.54
N GLN A 15 -4.94 -3.70 2.05
CA GLN A 15 -6.13 -3.79 1.21
C GLN A 15 -6.49 -2.45 0.60
N MET A 16 -6.34 -1.37 1.35
CA MET A 16 -6.60 -0.03 0.85
C MET A 16 -5.61 0.35 -0.26
N LEU A 17 -4.34 -0.03 -0.11
CA LEU A 17 -3.34 0.24 -1.14
C LEU A 17 -3.64 -0.54 -2.43
N ILE A 18 -4.06 -1.79 -2.29
CA ILE A 18 -4.45 -2.60 -3.44
C ILE A 18 -5.63 -1.92 -4.16
N GLN A 19 -6.62 -1.48 -3.39
CA GLN A 19 -7.80 -0.85 -3.96
C GLN A 19 -7.44 0.43 -4.70
N GLU A 20 -6.57 1.26 -4.13
CA GLU A 20 -6.14 2.49 -4.79
C GLU A 20 -5.42 2.19 -6.09
N ARG A 21 -4.56 1.18 -6.10
CA ARG A 21 -3.86 0.78 -7.33
C ARG A 21 -4.87 0.34 -8.38
N CYS A 22 -5.81 -0.51 -7.99
CA CYS A 22 -6.82 -1.02 -8.92
C CYS A 22 -7.73 0.09 -9.44
N ASP A 23 -8.10 1.04 -8.58
CA ASP A 23 -8.93 2.17 -8.98
C ASP A 23 -8.24 3.04 -10.04
N LYS A 24 -6.93 3.08 -10.02
CA LYS A 24 -6.15 3.82 -11.02
C LYS A 24 -5.81 2.94 -12.23
N GLU A 25 -6.32 1.72 -12.26
CA GLU A 25 -6.09 0.79 -13.36
C GLU A 25 -4.62 0.49 -13.59
N LEU A 26 -3.87 0.41 -12.50
CA LEU A 26 -2.45 0.06 -12.54
C LEU A 26 -2.28 -1.40 -12.16
N THR A 27 -1.49 -2.13 -12.97
CA THR A 27 -1.08 -3.49 -12.59
C THR A 27 0.07 -3.40 -11.60
N GLN A 28 0.37 -4.52 -10.95
CA GLN A 28 1.54 -4.59 -10.08
C GLN A 28 2.82 -4.26 -10.86
N VAL A 29 2.92 -4.75 -12.09
CA VAL A 29 4.08 -4.47 -12.93
C VAL A 29 4.20 -2.99 -13.22
N GLN A 30 3.10 -2.34 -13.57
CA GLN A 30 3.12 -0.92 -13.89
C GLN A 30 3.51 -0.07 -12.68
N LEU A 31 2.98 -0.42 -11.50
CA LEU A 31 3.33 0.30 -10.29
C LEU A 31 4.80 0.08 -9.94
N ALA A 32 5.28 -1.16 -10.09
CA ALA A 32 6.68 -1.46 -9.82
C ALA A 32 7.60 -0.65 -10.72
N GLU A 33 7.22 -0.50 -11.99
CA GLU A 33 8.00 0.32 -12.93
C GLU A 33 8.07 1.77 -12.47
N LYS A 34 6.95 2.32 -12.03
CA LYS A 34 6.92 3.70 -11.52
C LYS A 34 7.79 3.85 -10.29
N LEU A 35 7.82 2.83 -9.44
CA LEU A 35 8.63 2.81 -8.22
C LEU A 35 10.10 2.51 -8.49
N GLN A 36 10.43 2.06 -9.69
CA GLN A 36 11.76 1.60 -10.05
C GLN A 36 12.20 0.44 -9.15
N LYS A 37 11.27 -0.49 -8.93
CA LYS A 37 11.46 -1.68 -8.11
C LYS A 37 11.01 -2.89 -8.91
N PRO A 38 11.48 -4.09 -8.55
CA PRO A 38 10.96 -5.30 -9.19
C PRO A 38 9.51 -5.54 -8.80
N GLN A 39 8.78 -6.26 -9.65
CA GLN A 39 7.38 -6.58 -9.36
C GLN A 39 7.23 -7.29 -8.02
N SER A 40 8.22 -8.11 -7.64
CA SER A 40 8.16 -8.85 -6.38
C SER A 40 8.04 -7.91 -5.17
N TYR A 41 8.55 -6.68 -5.28
CA TYR A 41 8.41 -5.71 -4.20
C TYR A 41 6.93 -5.39 -3.96
N VAL A 42 6.20 -5.10 -5.03
CA VAL A 42 4.76 -4.80 -4.92
C VAL A 42 4.00 -6.04 -4.48
N SER A 43 4.28 -7.17 -5.08
CA SER A 43 3.62 -8.41 -4.74
C SER A 43 3.80 -8.76 -3.27
N LYS A 44 5.01 -8.62 -2.75
CA LYS A 44 5.30 -8.98 -1.37
C LYS A 44 4.62 -8.06 -0.37
N TYR A 45 4.62 -6.73 -0.61
CA TYR A 45 3.96 -5.88 0.36
C TYR A 45 2.44 -6.05 0.28
N GLU A 46 1.89 -6.29 -0.91
CA GLU A 46 0.45 -6.50 -1.03
C GLU A 46 0.00 -7.81 -0.39
N ASN A 47 0.86 -8.81 -0.39
CA ASN A 47 0.56 -10.10 0.25
C ASN A 47 0.83 -10.11 1.74
N GLY A 48 1.36 -9.03 2.29
CA GLY A 48 1.69 -8.96 3.70
C GLY A 48 2.98 -9.65 4.07
N GLU A 49 3.79 -10.03 3.08
CA GLU A 49 5.08 -10.69 3.33
C GLU A 49 6.18 -9.70 3.67
N ARG A 50 5.98 -8.43 3.32
CA ARG A 50 6.96 -7.38 3.56
C ARG A 50 6.23 -6.15 4.08
N ARG A 51 6.66 -5.66 5.23
CA ARG A 51 6.05 -4.45 5.78
C ARG A 51 6.66 -3.22 5.11
N LEU A 52 5.88 -2.15 5.09
CA LEU A 52 6.32 -0.87 4.53
C LEU A 52 6.59 0.11 5.65
N ASP A 53 7.66 0.89 5.50
CA ASP A 53 7.85 2.02 6.39
C ASP A 53 7.12 3.25 5.81
N ILE A 54 7.12 4.34 6.57
CA ILE A 54 6.35 5.53 6.17
C ILE A 54 6.91 6.16 4.90
N VAL A 55 8.22 6.13 4.71
CA VAL A 55 8.82 6.72 3.52
C VAL A 55 8.46 5.90 2.29
N GLU A 56 8.51 4.59 2.40
CA GLU A 56 8.10 3.70 1.31
C GLU A 56 6.63 3.91 0.97
N PHE A 57 5.78 4.05 2.00
CA PHE A 57 4.37 4.32 1.76
C PHE A 57 4.17 5.62 0.99
N LEU A 58 4.90 6.67 1.35
CA LEU A 58 4.77 7.96 0.66
C LEU A 58 5.19 7.84 -0.81
N GLU A 59 6.24 7.07 -1.09
CA GLU A 59 6.67 6.83 -2.46
C GLU A 59 5.60 6.12 -3.26
N ILE A 60 4.98 5.12 -2.65
CA ILE A 60 3.91 4.38 -3.30
C ILE A 60 2.71 5.30 -3.57
N ALA A 61 2.34 6.10 -2.57
CA ALA A 61 1.21 7.03 -2.71
C ALA A 61 1.46 8.01 -3.85
N ASP A 62 2.68 8.52 -3.95
CA ASP A 62 3.05 9.43 -5.03
C ASP A 62 2.92 8.76 -6.40
N CYS A 63 3.38 7.51 -6.50
CA CYS A 63 3.35 6.79 -7.76
C CYS A 63 1.94 6.42 -8.19
N ILE A 64 1.07 6.09 -7.23
CA ILE A 64 -0.33 5.81 -7.52
C ILE A 64 -1.09 7.12 -7.82
N GLY A 65 -0.65 8.22 -7.21
CA GLY A 65 -1.30 9.51 -7.40
C GLY A 65 -2.43 9.75 -6.41
N ILE A 66 -2.26 9.31 -5.16
CA ILE A 66 -3.26 9.51 -4.11
C ILE A 66 -2.72 10.46 -3.06
N ASP A 67 -3.64 11.07 -2.32
CA ASP A 67 -3.31 11.95 -1.21
C ASP A 67 -3.03 11.09 0.02
N ALA A 68 -1.77 11.06 0.46
CA ALA A 68 -1.36 10.23 1.58
C ALA A 68 -2.07 10.62 2.86
N ALA A 69 -2.30 11.91 3.10
CA ALA A 69 -2.97 12.36 4.32
C ALA A 69 -4.41 11.87 4.36
N GLU A 70 -5.13 11.95 3.24
CA GLU A 70 -6.49 11.45 3.16
C GLU A 70 -6.54 9.93 3.35
N PHE A 71 -5.57 9.23 2.78
CA PHE A 71 -5.47 7.79 2.96
C PHE A 71 -5.31 7.45 4.44
N ILE A 72 -4.43 8.16 5.12
CA ILE A 72 -4.17 7.91 6.54
C ILE A 72 -5.42 8.19 7.38
N LYS A 73 -6.17 9.23 7.05
CA LYS A 73 -7.42 9.53 7.75
C LYS A 73 -8.40 8.36 7.64
N LYS A 74 -8.51 7.77 6.46
CA LYS A 74 -9.39 6.62 6.26
C LYS A 74 -8.92 5.43 7.06
N LEU A 75 -7.61 5.22 7.13
CA LEU A 75 -7.04 4.11 7.88
C LEU A 75 -7.28 4.28 9.37
N GLN A 76 -7.31 5.52 9.86
CA GLN A 76 -7.56 5.80 11.27
C GLN A 76 -9.03 5.65 11.66
N ALA A 77 -9.92 5.81 10.72
CA ALA A 77 -11.37 5.75 10.98
C ALA A 77 -11.87 4.29 11.32
#